data_a13513e574855b95e17ffdb0c4fb26a1
#
_entry.id   a13513e574855b95e17ffdb0c4fb26a1
#
_cell.length_a   1.000
_cell.length_b   1.000
_cell.length_c   1.000
_cell.angle_alpha   90.00
_cell.angle_beta   90.00
_cell.angle_gamma   90.00
#
_symmetry.space_group_name_H-M   'P 1'
#
loop_
_entity.id
_entity.type
_entity.pdbx_description
1 polymer ?
#
loop_
_entity_poly.entity_id
_entity_poly.type
_entity_poly.pdbx_seq_one_letter_code
_entity_poly.pdbx_strand_id
1 'polypeptide(L)'
;MPLYRVWFYVLMGIPIIILFPILVLATISEKTYHIFFAIARFWAAIIIYGMGFWPSIKREEAMQKDQSYMLVANHTSMTDIMMMLLISKNPFVFVGKAELAKIPVFGFFYKRTCILVDRNNPRSRKAVFDRASARLATGVGICIFPEGGVPDDMDVVLDSFKDGAFRLAIEHKIPVLPITLFDNKKRFPFHFFYGGPGKMRAITHKSIDTAGMDLKDDKARFRESVRDTILTSLQKGPK
;
A
#
# COMPACT_ATOMS: atom_id res chain seq x y z
N MET A 1 1.86 -4.64 -26.49
CA MET A 1 1.59 -4.91 -25.06
C MET A 1 2.63 -5.84 -24.37
N PRO A 2 3.09 -6.99 -24.93
CA PRO A 2 4.12 -7.81 -24.25
C PRO A 2 5.39 -7.05 -23.89
N LEU A 3 5.95 -6.29 -24.84
CA LEU A 3 7.15 -5.47 -24.60
C LEU A 3 6.97 -4.45 -23.48
N TYR A 4 5.77 -3.87 -23.35
CA TYR A 4 5.44 -2.92 -22.29
C TYR A 4 5.44 -3.60 -20.90
N ARG A 5 5.01 -4.87 -20.83
CA ARG A 5 5.09 -5.68 -19.61
C ARG A 5 6.51 -6.06 -19.27
N VAL A 6 7.29 -6.49 -20.26
CA VAL A 6 8.72 -6.77 -20.07
C VAL A 6 9.45 -5.52 -19.58
N TRP A 7 9.17 -4.36 -20.17
CA TRP A 7 9.74 -3.09 -19.74
C TRP A 7 9.43 -2.76 -18.28
N PHE A 8 8.20 -3.02 -17.82
CA PHE A 8 7.85 -2.89 -16.41
C PHE A 8 8.75 -3.74 -15.50
N TYR A 9 8.96 -5.01 -15.84
CA TYR A 9 9.83 -5.89 -15.04
C TYR A 9 11.30 -5.49 -15.10
N VAL A 10 11.75 -4.93 -16.21
CA VAL A 10 13.10 -4.32 -16.35
C VAL A 10 13.26 -3.16 -15.39
N LEU A 11 12.30 -2.20 -15.40
CA LEU A 11 12.29 -1.06 -14.49
C LEU A 11 12.14 -1.47 -13.02
N MET A 12 11.48 -2.58 -12.75
CA MET A 12 11.33 -3.10 -11.40
C MET A 12 12.63 -3.78 -10.92
N GLY A 13 13.26 -4.59 -11.74
CA GLY A 13 14.37 -5.45 -11.35
C GLY A 13 15.74 -4.78 -11.39
N ILE A 14 16.07 -4.07 -12.48
CA ILE A 14 17.41 -3.49 -12.66
C ILE A 14 17.78 -2.51 -11.52
N PRO A 15 16.93 -1.56 -11.12
CA PRO A 15 17.27 -0.68 -10.00
C PRO A 15 17.48 -1.40 -8.68
N ILE A 16 16.72 -2.49 -8.41
CA ILE A 16 16.93 -3.30 -7.20
C ILE A 16 18.32 -3.94 -7.22
N ILE A 17 18.75 -4.46 -8.37
CA ILE A 17 20.08 -5.10 -8.51
C ILE A 17 21.19 -4.05 -8.31
N ILE A 18 21.07 -2.88 -8.94
CA ILE A 18 22.06 -1.80 -8.82
C ILE A 18 22.14 -1.27 -7.38
N LEU A 19 20.98 -1.09 -6.74
CA LEU A 19 20.88 -0.53 -5.39
C LEU A 19 21.03 -1.60 -4.29
N PHE A 20 21.25 -2.87 -4.66
CA PHE A 20 21.25 -4.00 -3.74
C PHE A 20 22.16 -3.79 -2.52
N PRO A 21 23.44 -3.36 -2.65
CA PRO A 21 24.31 -3.16 -1.49
C PRO A 21 23.76 -2.12 -0.51
N ILE A 22 23.26 -0.99 -1.03
CA ILE A 22 22.70 0.09 -0.21
C ILE A 22 21.39 -0.36 0.45
N LEU A 23 20.55 -1.10 -0.27
CA LEU A 23 19.30 -1.66 0.26
C LEU A 23 19.59 -2.66 1.40
N VAL A 24 20.62 -3.50 1.27
CA VAL A 24 21.02 -4.41 2.36
C VAL A 24 21.39 -3.61 3.61
N LEU A 25 22.28 -2.62 3.48
CA LEU A 25 22.69 -1.76 4.60
C LEU A 25 21.49 -1.03 5.23
N ALA A 26 20.58 -0.51 4.41
CA ALA A 26 19.39 0.20 4.87
C ALA A 26 18.36 -0.70 5.56
N THR A 27 18.46 -2.04 5.42
CA THR A 27 17.55 -3.01 6.06
C THR A 27 18.17 -3.79 7.23
N ILE A 28 19.39 -3.45 7.65
CA ILE A 28 20.05 -4.10 8.79
C ILE A 28 19.40 -3.68 10.12
N SER A 29 18.97 -2.43 10.22
CA SER A 29 18.43 -1.85 11.45
C SER A 29 17.11 -1.14 11.20
N GLU A 30 16.20 -1.21 12.17
CA GLU A 30 14.97 -0.42 12.17
C GLU A 30 15.24 1.10 12.12
N LYS A 31 16.35 1.55 12.71
CA LYS A 31 16.75 2.98 12.70
C LYS A 31 17.05 3.50 11.29
N THR A 32 17.48 2.62 10.38
CA THR A 32 17.78 2.95 8.99
C THR A 32 16.59 2.78 8.05
N TYR A 33 15.42 2.40 8.57
CA TYR A 33 14.23 2.16 7.75
C TYR A 33 13.79 3.39 6.94
N HIS A 34 13.99 4.59 7.46
CA HIS A 34 13.69 5.83 6.71
C HIS A 34 14.55 5.98 5.44
N ILE A 35 15.80 5.50 5.45
CA ILE A 35 16.67 5.47 4.27
C ILE A 35 16.15 4.45 3.26
N PHE A 36 15.82 3.24 3.72
CA PHE A 36 15.18 2.24 2.88
C PHE A 36 13.91 2.79 2.23
N PHE A 37 13.05 3.45 3.00
CA PHE A 37 11.80 4.02 2.51
C PHE A 37 12.04 5.10 1.44
N ALA A 38 13.05 5.97 1.63
CA ALA A 38 13.43 6.97 0.64
C ALA A 38 13.91 6.32 -0.67
N ILE A 39 14.72 5.26 -0.60
CA ILE A 39 15.17 4.49 -1.77
C ILE A 39 13.99 3.81 -2.44
N ALA A 40 13.07 3.21 -1.68
CA ALA A 40 11.86 2.57 -2.22
C ALA A 40 10.96 3.58 -2.94
N ARG A 41 10.85 4.80 -2.45
CA ARG A 41 10.13 5.90 -3.14
C ARG A 41 10.81 6.30 -4.45
N PHE A 42 12.13 6.40 -4.45
CA PHE A 42 12.91 6.67 -5.67
C PHE A 42 12.73 5.55 -6.70
N TRP A 43 12.81 4.29 -6.27
CA TRP A 43 12.52 3.13 -7.10
C TRP A 43 11.10 3.17 -7.68
N ALA A 44 10.10 3.50 -6.86
CA ALA A 44 8.72 3.65 -7.33
C ALA A 44 8.58 4.76 -8.39
N ALA A 45 9.30 5.88 -8.21
CA ALA A 45 9.33 6.97 -9.18
C ALA A 45 9.94 6.52 -10.53
N ILE A 46 11.06 5.78 -10.50
CA ILE A 46 11.66 5.21 -11.73
C ILE A 46 10.63 4.39 -12.50
N ILE A 47 9.89 3.51 -11.81
CA ILE A 47 8.89 2.67 -12.46
C ILE A 47 7.74 3.51 -13.00
N ILE A 48 7.15 4.36 -12.19
CA ILE A 48 5.97 5.15 -12.56
C ILE A 48 6.30 6.04 -13.78
N TYR A 49 7.36 6.82 -13.71
CA TYR A 49 7.72 7.72 -14.81
C TYR A 49 8.31 6.96 -16.01
N GLY A 50 9.10 5.91 -15.78
CA GLY A 50 9.66 5.06 -16.83
C GLY A 50 8.62 4.27 -17.63
N MET A 51 7.45 4.01 -17.03
CA MET A 51 6.27 3.46 -17.72
C MET A 51 5.43 4.51 -18.45
N GLY A 52 5.81 5.79 -18.39
CA GLY A 52 5.03 6.88 -18.96
C GLY A 52 3.75 7.17 -18.19
N PHE A 53 3.74 6.90 -16.87
CA PHE A 53 2.65 7.29 -15.99
C PHE A 53 2.90 8.67 -15.39
N TRP A 54 1.82 9.45 -15.25
CA TRP A 54 1.86 10.82 -14.72
C TRP A 54 1.00 10.89 -13.45
N PRO A 55 1.61 10.78 -12.26
CA PRO A 55 0.87 10.86 -10.99
C PRO A 55 0.25 12.23 -10.80
N SER A 56 -1.01 12.25 -10.41
CA SER A 56 -1.76 13.44 -9.99
C SER A 56 -2.47 13.14 -8.68
N ILE A 57 -1.93 13.65 -7.58
CA ILE A 57 -2.38 13.34 -6.22
C ILE A 57 -3.07 14.56 -5.64
N LYS A 58 -4.38 14.49 -5.48
CA LYS A 58 -5.17 15.47 -4.73
C LYS A 58 -5.16 15.09 -3.26
N ARG A 59 -4.99 16.08 -2.38
CA ARG A 59 -5.04 15.89 -0.93
C ARG A 59 -6.17 16.72 -0.36
N GLU A 60 -7.10 16.08 0.34
CA GLU A 60 -8.15 16.80 1.08
C GLU A 60 -7.62 17.38 2.37
N GLU A 61 -6.58 16.76 2.93
CA GLU A 61 -5.88 17.21 4.13
C GLU A 61 -4.38 16.89 3.99
N ALA A 62 -3.53 17.73 4.56
CA ALA A 62 -2.09 17.48 4.63
C ALA A 62 -1.79 16.43 5.70
N MET A 63 -1.00 15.42 5.35
CA MET A 63 -0.47 14.47 6.34
C MET A 63 0.45 15.21 7.32
N GLN A 64 0.23 15.00 8.61
CA GLN A 64 1.12 15.52 9.64
C GLN A 64 2.46 14.81 9.56
N LYS A 65 3.54 15.58 9.62
CA LYS A 65 4.89 15.04 9.58
C LYS A 65 5.13 14.14 10.82
N ASP A 66 5.86 13.06 10.62
CA ASP A 66 6.26 12.11 11.66
C ASP A 66 5.09 11.41 12.40
N GLN A 67 3.85 11.55 11.90
CA GLN A 67 2.71 10.80 12.41
C GLN A 67 2.56 9.46 11.69
N SER A 68 2.34 8.40 12.47
CA SER A 68 1.95 7.09 11.94
C SER A 68 0.49 7.11 11.49
N TYR A 69 0.22 6.55 10.32
CA TYR A 69 -1.13 6.36 9.77
C TYR A 69 -1.37 4.90 9.41
N MET A 70 -2.60 4.48 9.53
CA MET A 70 -3.11 3.31 8.81
C MET A 70 -3.58 3.78 7.43
N LEU A 71 -2.76 3.56 6.40
CA LEU A 71 -3.07 3.90 5.01
C LEU A 71 -3.93 2.79 4.41
N VAL A 72 -5.13 3.13 3.97
CA VAL A 72 -6.12 2.19 3.42
C VAL A 72 -6.48 2.61 2.01
N ALA A 73 -6.26 1.73 1.02
CA ALA A 73 -6.55 2.02 -0.39
C ALA A 73 -7.21 0.84 -1.08
N ASN A 74 -7.92 1.11 -2.19
CA ASN A 74 -8.37 0.08 -3.12
C ASN A 74 -7.18 -0.57 -3.86
N HIS A 75 -7.33 -1.85 -4.25
CA HIS A 75 -6.25 -2.64 -4.86
C HIS A 75 -6.66 -3.25 -6.20
N THR A 76 -6.10 -2.75 -7.28
CA THR A 76 -6.50 -3.11 -8.64
C THR A 76 -5.33 -3.39 -9.59
N SER A 77 -4.09 -3.12 -9.14
CA SER A 77 -2.90 -3.18 -9.98
C SER A 77 -1.62 -3.40 -9.16
N MET A 78 -0.59 -3.95 -9.79
CA MET A 78 0.76 -3.96 -9.20
C MET A 78 1.30 -2.54 -8.97
N THR A 79 0.89 -1.58 -9.78
CA THR A 79 1.33 -0.18 -9.66
C THR A 79 0.74 0.55 -8.45
N ASP A 80 -0.23 -0.05 -7.74
CA ASP A 80 -0.78 0.51 -6.50
C ASP A 80 0.32 0.64 -5.44
N ILE A 81 1.24 -0.32 -5.36
CA ILE A 81 2.38 -0.30 -4.46
C ILE A 81 3.24 0.95 -4.72
N MET A 82 3.58 1.20 -5.99
CA MET A 82 4.39 2.34 -6.39
C MET A 82 3.67 3.66 -6.13
N MET A 83 2.37 3.72 -6.42
CA MET A 83 1.57 4.91 -6.14
C MET A 83 1.50 5.22 -4.64
N MET A 84 1.31 4.21 -3.78
CA MET A 84 1.31 4.41 -2.33
C MET A 84 2.64 4.96 -1.82
N LEU A 85 3.78 4.47 -2.33
CA LEU A 85 5.11 4.98 -2.02
C LEU A 85 5.28 6.46 -2.43
N LEU A 86 4.68 6.89 -3.55
CA LEU A 86 4.73 8.29 -3.99
C LEU A 86 3.78 9.20 -3.20
N ILE A 87 2.62 8.67 -2.80
CA ILE A 87 1.58 9.42 -2.07
C ILE A 87 2.08 9.84 -0.68
N SER A 88 2.65 8.91 0.09
CA SER A 88 3.09 9.19 1.46
C SER A 88 4.53 9.66 1.50
N LYS A 89 4.77 10.74 2.26
CA LYS A 89 6.13 11.16 2.65
C LYS A 89 6.56 10.53 3.98
N ASN A 90 5.59 10.18 4.84
CA ASN A 90 5.86 9.49 6.10
C ASN A 90 6.16 8.01 5.84
N PRO A 91 7.18 7.43 6.48
CA PRO A 91 7.50 6.02 6.33
C PRO A 91 6.33 5.12 6.74
N PHE A 92 6.12 4.06 6.00
CA PHE A 92 5.15 3.01 6.30
C PHE A 92 5.63 1.65 5.81
N VAL A 93 5.09 0.57 6.34
CA VAL A 93 5.28 -0.80 5.88
C VAL A 93 4.02 -1.33 5.22
N PHE A 94 4.18 -2.16 4.20
CA PHE A 94 3.05 -2.90 3.62
C PHE A 94 2.72 -4.15 4.43
N VAL A 95 1.44 -4.49 4.48
CA VAL A 95 0.99 -5.83 4.87
C VAL A 95 0.74 -6.64 3.60
N GLY A 96 1.41 -7.75 3.45
CA GLY A 96 1.34 -8.52 2.22
C GLY A 96 1.41 -10.03 2.42
N LYS A 97 1.16 -10.78 1.34
CA LYS A 97 1.08 -12.25 1.34
C LYS A 97 2.43 -12.88 1.68
N ALA A 98 2.45 -13.85 2.60
CA ALA A 98 3.68 -14.54 3.01
C ALA A 98 4.37 -15.30 1.86
N GLU A 99 3.61 -15.76 0.87
CA GLU A 99 4.13 -16.50 -0.29
C GLU A 99 5.09 -15.67 -1.14
N LEU A 100 4.89 -14.35 -1.22
CA LEU A 100 5.77 -13.46 -1.98
C LEU A 100 7.20 -13.41 -1.41
N ALA A 101 7.36 -13.79 -0.15
CA ALA A 101 8.67 -13.90 0.50
C ALA A 101 9.56 -15.02 -0.08
N LYS A 102 9.01 -15.89 -0.94
CA LYS A 102 9.76 -16.96 -1.64
C LYS A 102 10.42 -16.49 -2.94
N ILE A 103 10.04 -15.30 -3.45
CA ILE A 103 10.60 -14.76 -4.70
C ILE A 103 12.08 -14.41 -4.47
N PRO A 104 13.02 -14.93 -5.29
CA PRO A 104 14.44 -14.62 -5.18
C PRO A 104 14.72 -13.11 -5.18
N VAL A 105 15.71 -12.64 -4.44
CA VAL A 105 16.11 -11.24 -4.27
C VAL A 105 15.01 -10.38 -3.63
N PHE A 106 13.82 -10.30 -4.25
CA PHE A 106 12.67 -9.56 -3.72
C PHE A 106 12.27 -10.04 -2.33
N GLY A 107 12.16 -11.36 -2.13
CA GLY A 107 11.77 -11.95 -0.86
C GLY A 107 12.73 -11.65 0.28
N PHE A 108 14.00 -11.40 -0.01
CA PHE A 108 14.99 -11.00 0.99
C PHE A 108 14.60 -9.65 1.64
N PHE A 109 14.29 -8.64 0.81
CA PHE A 109 13.84 -7.33 1.30
C PHE A 109 12.41 -7.39 1.84
N TYR A 110 11.53 -8.09 1.16
CA TYR A 110 10.12 -8.20 1.52
C TYR A 110 9.90 -8.74 2.94
N LYS A 111 10.69 -9.76 3.35
CA LYS A 111 10.67 -10.30 4.72
C LYS A 111 11.09 -9.28 5.79
N ARG A 112 11.97 -8.34 5.43
CA ARG A 112 12.51 -7.34 6.35
C ARG A 112 11.68 -6.07 6.43
N THR A 113 11.03 -5.72 5.33
CA THR A 113 10.38 -4.43 5.15
C THR A 113 8.86 -4.48 5.15
N CYS A 114 8.27 -5.69 5.06
CA CYS A 114 6.81 -5.87 5.06
C CYS A 114 6.36 -6.72 6.25
N ILE A 115 5.12 -6.54 6.64
CA ILE A 115 4.43 -7.42 7.58
C ILE A 115 3.79 -8.54 6.77
N LEU A 116 4.29 -9.77 6.96
CA LEU A 116 3.83 -10.93 6.20
C LEU A 116 2.61 -11.55 6.86
N VAL A 117 1.58 -11.82 6.05
CA VAL A 117 0.37 -12.50 6.49
C VAL A 117 0.16 -13.80 5.72
N ASP A 118 0.06 -14.90 6.45
CA ASP A 118 -0.50 -16.15 5.97
C ASP A 118 -1.97 -16.20 6.40
N ARG A 119 -2.88 -16.07 5.45
CA ARG A 119 -4.32 -15.96 5.72
C ARG A 119 -4.93 -17.28 6.15
N ASN A 120 -4.30 -18.38 5.80
CA ASN A 120 -4.77 -19.74 6.13
C ASN A 120 -4.34 -20.17 7.52
N ASN A 121 -3.44 -19.42 8.18
CA ASN A 121 -2.90 -19.76 9.48
C ASN A 121 -3.34 -18.76 10.56
N PRO A 122 -4.18 -19.17 11.52
CA PRO A 122 -4.61 -18.31 12.64
C PRO A 122 -3.45 -17.75 13.48
N ARG A 123 -2.36 -18.50 13.64
CA ARG A 123 -1.16 -18.03 14.36
C ARG A 123 -0.45 -16.89 13.65
N SER A 124 -0.51 -16.87 12.32
CA SER A 124 0.03 -15.77 11.51
C SER A 124 -0.66 -14.44 11.81
N ARG A 125 -1.96 -14.45 12.14
CA ARG A 125 -2.70 -13.23 12.48
C ARG A 125 -2.18 -12.57 13.76
N LYS A 126 -1.80 -13.37 14.78
CA LYS A 126 -1.17 -12.82 15.99
C LYS A 126 0.21 -12.24 15.67
N ALA A 127 1.04 -12.96 14.90
CA ALA A 127 2.36 -12.46 14.49
C ALA A 127 2.27 -11.17 13.66
N VAL A 128 1.24 -10.99 12.83
CA VAL A 128 0.97 -9.74 12.12
C VAL A 128 0.72 -8.60 13.10
N PHE A 129 -0.09 -8.86 14.14
CA PHE A 129 -0.40 -7.87 15.16
C PHE A 129 0.85 -7.44 15.93
N ASP A 130 1.66 -8.41 16.42
CA ASP A 130 2.88 -8.12 17.16
C ASP A 130 3.89 -7.32 16.31
N ARG A 131 4.03 -7.66 15.02
CA ARG A 131 4.89 -6.92 14.08
C ARG A 131 4.35 -5.52 13.78
N ALA A 132 3.04 -5.37 13.63
CA ALA A 132 2.42 -4.06 13.44
C ALA A 132 2.67 -3.16 14.66
N SER A 133 2.47 -3.68 15.87
CA SER A 133 2.77 -2.98 17.13
C SER A 133 4.22 -2.49 17.18
N ALA A 134 5.18 -3.36 16.84
CA ALA A 134 6.59 -3.01 16.83
C ALA A 134 6.90 -1.89 15.82
N ARG A 135 6.31 -1.91 14.61
CA ARG A 135 6.48 -0.85 13.60
C ARG A 135 5.88 0.48 14.03
N LEU A 136 4.67 0.45 14.57
CA LEU A 136 3.99 1.65 15.05
C LEU A 136 4.75 2.31 16.22
N ALA A 137 5.34 1.52 17.11
CA ALA A 137 6.17 2.02 18.21
C ALA A 137 7.42 2.79 17.72
N THR A 138 7.87 2.57 16.48
CA THR A 138 8.99 3.31 15.85
C THR A 138 8.52 4.51 15.03
N GLY A 139 7.26 4.89 15.07
CA GLY A 139 6.70 5.99 14.28
C GLY A 139 6.43 5.64 12.81
N VAL A 140 6.55 4.37 12.43
CA VAL A 140 6.32 3.89 11.06
C VAL A 140 4.85 3.50 10.88
N GLY A 141 4.19 4.07 9.87
CA GLY A 141 2.80 3.75 9.53
C GLY A 141 2.63 2.36 8.91
N ILE A 142 1.39 1.99 8.62
CA ILE A 142 1.06 0.71 7.98
C ILE A 142 0.17 0.97 6.76
N CYS A 143 0.48 0.33 5.64
CA CYS A 143 -0.34 0.36 4.43
C CYS A 143 -0.98 -1.00 4.20
N ILE A 144 -2.31 -1.01 4.09
CA ILE A 144 -3.09 -2.22 3.85
C ILE A 144 -4.08 -1.97 2.71
N PHE A 145 -4.20 -2.95 1.82
CA PHE A 145 -5.29 -3.07 0.88
C PHE A 145 -6.33 -4.02 1.48
N PRO A 146 -7.42 -3.49 2.07
CA PRO A 146 -8.30 -4.30 2.92
C PRO A 146 -9.18 -5.30 2.15
N GLU A 147 -9.30 -5.15 0.83
CA GLU A 147 -9.91 -6.15 -0.06
C GLU A 147 -9.20 -7.50 0.06
N GLY A 148 -7.93 -7.43 0.35
CA GLY A 148 -7.14 -8.63 0.60
C GLY A 148 -6.59 -9.31 -0.64
N GLY A 149 -6.75 -8.76 -1.81
CA GLY A 149 -6.25 -9.17 -3.12
C GLY A 149 -6.85 -8.28 -4.18
N VAL A 150 -6.41 -8.47 -5.40
CA VAL A 150 -7.05 -7.85 -6.55
C VAL A 150 -8.20 -8.75 -6.97
N PRO A 151 -9.43 -8.24 -7.15
CA PRO A 151 -10.53 -9.03 -7.66
C PRO A 151 -10.21 -9.63 -9.03
N ASP A 152 -10.56 -10.91 -9.23
CA ASP A 152 -10.39 -11.59 -10.52
C ASP A 152 -11.39 -11.02 -11.56
N ASP A 153 -12.57 -10.59 -11.09
CA ASP A 153 -13.60 -9.96 -11.90
C ASP A 153 -13.26 -8.48 -12.15
N MET A 154 -13.17 -8.15 -13.43
CA MET A 154 -12.86 -6.79 -13.88
C MET A 154 -14.01 -5.79 -13.66
N ASP A 155 -15.22 -6.24 -13.48
CA ASP A 155 -16.40 -5.38 -13.29
C ASP A 155 -16.56 -4.97 -11.82
N VAL A 156 -15.90 -5.66 -10.90
CA VAL A 156 -15.88 -5.26 -9.49
C VAL A 156 -15.15 -3.93 -9.32
N VAL A 157 -15.88 -2.93 -8.88
CA VAL A 157 -15.35 -1.57 -8.63
C VAL A 157 -14.54 -1.53 -7.33
N LEU A 158 -15.06 -2.14 -6.27
CA LEU A 158 -14.45 -2.21 -4.95
C LEU A 158 -15.04 -3.40 -4.19
N ASP A 159 -14.19 -4.34 -3.77
CA ASP A 159 -14.61 -5.51 -3.01
C ASP A 159 -14.91 -5.15 -1.53
N SER A 160 -15.39 -6.12 -0.79
CA SER A 160 -15.62 -6.02 0.64
C SER A 160 -14.30 -5.84 1.41
N PHE A 161 -14.33 -5.02 2.46
CA PHE A 161 -13.15 -4.80 3.28
C PHE A 161 -13.05 -5.80 4.44
N LYS A 162 -11.85 -6.31 4.68
CA LYS A 162 -11.53 -7.19 5.82
C LYS A 162 -11.20 -6.37 7.05
N ASP A 163 -11.49 -6.92 8.21
CA ASP A 163 -11.39 -6.25 9.52
C ASP A 163 -9.96 -5.88 9.95
N GLY A 164 -8.92 -6.49 9.38
CA GLY A 164 -7.56 -6.44 9.90
C GLY A 164 -6.99 -5.03 10.07
N ALA A 165 -7.17 -4.16 9.06
CA ALA A 165 -6.70 -2.77 9.11
C ALA A 165 -7.40 -1.96 10.22
N PHE A 166 -8.71 -2.10 10.30
CA PHE A 166 -9.57 -1.33 11.22
C PHE A 166 -9.35 -1.77 12.67
N ARG A 167 -9.21 -3.08 12.89
CA ARG A 167 -8.83 -3.63 14.18
C ARG A 167 -7.49 -3.06 14.66
N LEU A 168 -6.44 -3.12 13.83
CA LEU A 168 -5.13 -2.58 14.17
C LEU A 168 -5.19 -1.08 14.45
N ALA A 169 -5.95 -0.32 13.65
CA ALA A 169 -6.07 1.12 13.82
C ALA A 169 -6.72 1.48 15.15
N ILE A 170 -7.83 0.84 15.52
CA ILE A 170 -8.54 1.08 16.79
C ILE A 170 -7.68 0.66 17.99
N GLU A 171 -7.10 -0.56 17.96
CA GLU A 171 -6.30 -1.08 19.08
C GLU A 171 -5.05 -0.23 19.34
N HIS A 172 -4.44 0.35 18.29
CA HIS A 172 -3.26 1.21 18.41
C HIS A 172 -3.58 2.72 18.44
N LYS A 173 -4.87 3.09 18.35
CA LYS A 173 -5.34 4.49 18.35
C LYS A 173 -4.61 5.34 17.30
N ILE A 174 -4.41 4.79 16.10
CA ILE A 174 -3.78 5.50 14.99
C ILE A 174 -4.83 5.94 13.95
N PRO A 175 -4.73 7.16 13.40
CA PRO A 175 -5.68 7.63 12.41
C PRO A 175 -5.61 6.77 11.13
N VAL A 176 -6.78 6.51 10.55
CA VAL A 176 -6.92 5.87 9.24
C VAL A 176 -6.96 6.94 8.16
N LEU A 177 -6.12 6.80 7.15
CA LEU A 177 -6.10 7.65 5.97
C LEU A 177 -6.64 6.89 4.77
N PRO A 178 -7.91 7.11 4.36
CA PRO A 178 -8.45 6.50 3.16
C PRO A 178 -7.82 7.11 1.90
N ILE A 179 -7.53 6.27 0.91
CA ILE A 179 -6.89 6.68 -0.35
C ILE A 179 -7.64 6.02 -1.50
N THR A 180 -8.02 6.81 -2.50
CA THR A 180 -8.65 6.31 -3.72
C THR A 180 -7.68 6.39 -4.88
N LEU A 181 -7.42 5.23 -5.52
CA LEU A 181 -6.61 5.09 -6.73
C LEU A 181 -7.55 4.87 -7.93
N PHE A 182 -7.60 5.83 -8.87
CA PHE A 182 -8.61 5.80 -9.95
C PHE A 182 -8.16 5.06 -11.20
N ASP A 183 -6.93 5.30 -11.63
CA ASP A 183 -6.50 4.93 -12.98
C ASP A 183 -5.64 3.67 -13.04
N ASN A 184 -5.17 3.16 -11.91
CA ASN A 184 -4.20 2.06 -11.84
C ASN A 184 -4.68 0.81 -12.57
N LYS A 185 -5.96 0.44 -12.39
CA LYS A 185 -6.62 -0.67 -13.11
C LYS A 185 -6.59 -0.46 -14.63
N LYS A 186 -6.88 0.74 -15.10
CA LYS A 186 -6.86 1.09 -16.51
C LYS A 186 -5.45 1.13 -17.09
N ARG A 187 -4.46 1.60 -16.31
CA ARG A 187 -3.08 1.81 -16.78
C ARG A 187 -2.25 0.54 -16.77
N PHE A 188 -2.40 -0.29 -15.75
CA PHE A 188 -1.63 -1.53 -15.61
C PHE A 188 -2.45 -2.63 -14.90
N PRO A 189 -3.53 -3.15 -15.56
CA PRO A 189 -4.34 -4.24 -14.99
C PRO A 189 -3.53 -5.54 -14.93
N PHE A 190 -4.04 -6.55 -14.23
CA PHE A 190 -3.47 -7.90 -14.26
C PHE A 190 -3.70 -8.61 -15.60
N HIS A 191 -4.64 -8.15 -16.42
CA HIS A 191 -4.84 -8.65 -17.80
C HIS A 191 -3.67 -8.25 -18.70
N PHE A 192 -3.00 -9.26 -19.26
CA PHE A 192 -1.70 -9.10 -19.93
C PHE A 192 -1.72 -8.16 -21.14
N PHE A 193 -2.81 -8.14 -21.91
CA PHE A 193 -2.91 -7.38 -23.15
C PHE A 193 -3.49 -5.98 -23.02
N TYR A 194 -3.84 -5.56 -21.81
CA TYR A 194 -4.44 -4.26 -21.54
C TYR A 194 -3.49 -3.32 -20.77
N GLY A 195 -3.79 -2.02 -20.84
CA GLY A 195 -3.05 -0.99 -20.16
C GLY A 195 -2.30 -0.06 -21.12
N GLY A 196 -1.54 0.86 -20.57
CA GLY A 196 -0.75 1.82 -21.33
C GLY A 196 -0.46 3.10 -20.55
N PRO A 197 0.44 3.96 -21.07
CA PRO A 197 0.86 5.18 -20.40
C PRO A 197 -0.29 6.16 -20.18
N GLY A 198 -0.10 7.13 -19.29
CA GLY A 198 -1.05 8.22 -19.06
C GLY A 198 -1.19 8.61 -17.58
N LYS A 199 -2.19 9.45 -17.28
CA LYS A 199 -2.41 9.99 -15.94
C LYS A 199 -2.78 8.86 -14.96
N MET A 200 -2.23 8.95 -13.75
CA MET A 200 -2.57 8.12 -12.59
C MET A 200 -3.03 9.05 -11.48
N ARG A 201 -4.34 9.17 -11.32
CA ARG A 201 -4.97 10.06 -10.36
C ARG A 201 -5.24 9.34 -9.06
N ALA A 202 -5.02 10.05 -7.96
CA ALA A 202 -5.34 9.56 -6.62
C ALA A 202 -5.87 10.70 -5.75
N ILE A 203 -6.71 10.36 -4.78
CA ILE A 203 -7.14 11.27 -3.71
C ILE A 203 -6.74 10.67 -2.38
N THR A 204 -6.07 11.46 -1.54
CA THR A 204 -5.98 11.18 -0.11
C THR A 204 -7.11 11.94 0.57
N HIS A 205 -8.01 11.20 1.23
CA HIS A 205 -9.14 11.78 1.94
C HIS A 205 -8.70 12.36 3.29
N LYS A 206 -9.64 12.97 4.01
CA LYS A 206 -9.39 13.38 5.39
C LYS A 206 -9.10 12.17 6.26
N SER A 207 -8.15 12.31 7.16
CA SER A 207 -7.85 11.28 8.13
C SER A 207 -8.99 11.12 9.13
N ILE A 208 -9.25 9.89 9.55
CA ILE A 208 -10.30 9.58 10.53
C ILE A 208 -9.60 9.11 11.80
N ASP A 209 -9.80 9.87 12.88
CA ASP A 209 -9.25 9.52 14.18
C ASP A 209 -9.95 8.29 14.75
N THR A 210 -9.19 7.44 15.41
CA THR A 210 -9.68 6.23 16.09
C THR A 210 -9.61 6.33 17.62
N ALA A 211 -9.12 7.47 18.16
CA ALA A 211 -9.13 7.72 19.58
C ALA A 211 -10.59 7.75 20.09
N GLY A 212 -10.90 6.93 21.06
CA GLY A 212 -12.26 6.81 21.62
C GLY A 212 -13.18 5.82 20.90
N MET A 213 -12.73 5.16 19.81
CA MET A 213 -13.48 4.07 19.21
C MET A 213 -13.33 2.77 20.02
N ASP A 214 -14.44 2.05 20.17
CA ASP A 214 -14.46 0.70 20.74
C ASP A 214 -14.33 -0.36 19.66
N LEU A 215 -13.49 -1.36 19.92
CA LEU A 215 -13.21 -2.42 18.94
C LEU A 215 -14.44 -3.29 18.65
N LYS A 216 -15.30 -3.52 19.65
CA LYS A 216 -16.47 -4.40 19.53
C LYS A 216 -17.62 -3.65 18.85
N ASP A 217 -17.86 -2.41 19.25
CA ASP A 217 -19.05 -1.67 18.85
C ASP A 217 -18.85 -0.84 17.57
N ASP A 218 -17.65 -0.28 17.36
CA ASP A 218 -17.39 0.66 16.26
C ASP A 218 -16.73 0.03 15.02
N LYS A 219 -15.96 -1.05 15.18
CA LYS A 219 -15.11 -1.60 14.10
C LYS A 219 -15.86 -1.84 12.79
N ALA A 220 -17.03 -2.48 12.84
CA ALA A 220 -17.77 -2.83 11.62
C ALA A 220 -18.31 -1.58 10.93
N ARG A 221 -18.91 -0.65 11.68
CA ARG A 221 -19.40 0.63 11.15
C ARG A 221 -18.28 1.48 10.58
N PHE A 222 -17.14 1.53 11.27
CA PHE A 222 -15.95 2.26 10.82
C PHE A 222 -15.38 1.69 9.52
N ARG A 223 -15.26 0.36 9.41
CA ARG A 223 -14.84 -0.32 8.19
C ARG A 223 -15.72 0.06 6.99
N GLU A 224 -17.05 -0.02 7.14
CA GLU A 224 -17.98 0.33 6.08
C GLU A 224 -17.90 1.83 5.73
N SER A 225 -17.79 2.72 6.70
CA SER A 225 -17.62 4.17 6.47
C SER A 225 -16.37 4.47 5.61
N VAL A 226 -15.24 3.84 5.91
CA VAL A 226 -14.02 3.99 5.11
C VAL A 226 -14.20 3.41 3.71
N ARG A 227 -14.84 2.24 3.59
CA ARG A 227 -15.14 1.63 2.30
C ARG A 227 -16.05 2.53 1.47
N ASP A 228 -17.10 3.06 2.05
CA ASP A 228 -18.07 3.95 1.37
C ASP A 228 -17.41 5.27 0.91
N THR A 229 -16.45 5.79 1.67
CA THR A 229 -15.66 6.95 1.27
C THR A 229 -14.91 6.67 -0.03
N ILE A 230 -14.22 5.53 -0.12
CA ILE A 230 -13.46 5.13 -1.31
C ILE A 230 -14.41 4.81 -2.46
N LEU A 231 -15.48 4.04 -2.21
CA LEU A 231 -16.47 3.66 -3.23
C LEU A 231 -17.15 4.89 -3.85
N THR A 232 -17.63 5.80 -3.01
CA THR A 232 -18.26 7.06 -3.46
C THR A 232 -17.29 7.88 -4.30
N SER A 233 -16.02 7.93 -3.92
CA SER A 233 -14.97 8.63 -4.68
C SER A 233 -14.76 7.96 -6.05
N LEU A 234 -14.67 6.64 -6.11
CA LEU A 234 -14.54 5.88 -7.37
C LEU A 234 -15.73 6.11 -8.30
N GLN A 235 -16.96 6.11 -7.77
CA GLN A 235 -18.19 6.33 -8.53
C GLN A 235 -18.30 7.75 -9.09
N LYS A 236 -17.88 8.76 -8.31
CA LYS A 236 -17.88 10.16 -8.78
C LYS A 236 -16.79 10.43 -9.80
N GLY A 237 -15.79 9.58 -9.86
CA GLY A 237 -14.62 9.80 -10.69
C GLY A 237 -13.69 10.91 -10.18
N PRO A 238 -12.49 11.00 -10.73
CA PRO A 238 -11.51 12.02 -10.35
C PRO A 238 -11.91 13.38 -10.94
N LYS A 239 -12.07 14.37 -10.07
CA LYS A 239 -12.27 15.77 -10.45
C LYS A 239 -10.94 16.45 -10.75
#